data_656c07cf91362dec32a9f15ff63c3abb
#
_entry.id   656c07cf91362dec32a9f15ff63c3abb
#
_cell.length_a   1.000
_cell.length_b   1.000
_cell.length_c   1.000
_cell.angle_alpha   90.00
_cell.angle_beta   90.00
_cell.angle_gamma   90.00
#
_symmetry.space_group_name_H-M   'P 1'
#
loop_
_entity.id
_entity.type
_entity.pdbx_description
1 polymer ?
#
loop_
_entity_poly.entity_id
_entity_poly.type
_entity_poly.pdbx_seq_one_letter_code
_entity_poly.pdbx_strand_id
1 'polypeptide(L)'
;MDDQNIRLNIAGHARYEYSEVARSYVPMHWHDALELIYILSGELTVETEQRRWQLHAGQCICISPYVLHATISLFGNTALLLQIPTEELGDFAPETRSRQFIWDVETTNPTMTAAIERVKQKLLQMQHTASSDSPFRDIRMASLLLEITYLLYEEFSCPVTEGSIFRREKNRQRLSAVIAYTEAHYRENIALSDAAATLHMHPNSFCRFFKENTGVTYLNYLNEYRLSKVHEDLVTTDAALHEILEKHGFTNYKLFRHMFAERFHTTPGRMREELR
;
A
#
# COMPACT_ATOMS: atom_id res chain seq x y z
N MET A 1 16.90 -18.61 -10.99
CA MET A 1 17.51 -17.29 -10.72
C MET A 1 16.98 -16.91 -9.36
N ASP A 2 17.87 -16.79 -8.39
CA ASP A 2 17.45 -16.42 -7.02
C ASP A 2 16.75 -15.05 -7.06
N ASP A 3 15.53 -15.00 -6.57
CA ASP A 3 14.80 -13.78 -6.31
C ASP A 3 15.64 -12.93 -5.34
N GLN A 4 16.37 -11.95 -5.87
CA GLN A 4 17.18 -11.03 -5.06
C GLN A 4 16.30 -9.94 -4.44
N ASN A 5 15.25 -10.34 -3.75
CA ASN A 5 14.45 -9.41 -2.97
C ASN A 5 15.22 -9.02 -1.71
N ILE A 6 15.67 -7.77 -1.64
CA ILE A 6 16.36 -7.22 -0.47
C ILE A 6 15.33 -6.49 0.39
N ARG A 7 15.16 -6.95 1.63
CA ARG A 7 14.33 -6.30 2.64
C ARG A 7 15.19 -5.88 3.82
N LEU A 8 15.17 -4.60 4.14
CA LEU A 8 15.92 -4.03 5.26
C LEU A 8 14.99 -3.23 6.16
N ASN A 9 15.21 -3.35 7.47
CA ASN A 9 14.62 -2.48 8.47
C ASN A 9 15.68 -1.43 8.85
N ILE A 10 15.42 -0.15 8.56
CA ILE A 10 16.36 0.93 8.74
C ILE A 10 16.08 1.61 10.08
N ALA A 11 17.10 1.71 10.93
CA ALA A 11 17.01 2.32 12.26
C ALA A 11 15.91 1.73 13.17
N GLY A 12 15.49 0.49 12.90
CA GLY A 12 14.44 -0.19 13.66
C GLY A 12 13.00 0.11 13.19
N HIS A 13 12.79 1.01 12.24
CA HIS A 13 11.48 1.61 11.99
C HIS A 13 11.08 1.69 10.51
N ALA A 14 11.89 2.29 9.64
CA ALA A 14 11.58 2.40 8.23
C ALA A 14 11.87 1.09 7.48
N ARG A 15 10.97 0.68 6.60
CA ARG A 15 11.11 -0.50 5.75
C ARG A 15 11.58 -0.09 4.37
N TYR A 16 12.72 -0.63 3.96
CA TYR A 16 13.21 -0.55 2.59
C TYR A 16 13.10 -1.92 1.94
N GLU A 17 12.64 -1.96 0.68
CA GLU A 17 12.55 -3.17 -0.11
C GLU A 17 12.96 -2.89 -1.56
N TYR A 18 13.90 -3.69 -2.08
CA TYR A 18 14.09 -3.89 -3.51
C TYR A 18 13.35 -5.16 -3.86
N SER A 19 12.41 -5.08 -4.78
CA SER A 19 11.59 -6.22 -5.21
C SER A 19 11.60 -6.38 -6.72
N GLU A 20 11.76 -7.62 -7.15
CA GLU A 20 11.54 -8.06 -8.53
C GLU A 20 10.42 -9.08 -8.52
N VAL A 21 9.32 -8.78 -9.19
CA VAL A 21 8.12 -9.61 -9.18
C VAL A 21 7.62 -9.86 -10.60
N ALA A 22 7.30 -11.11 -10.92
CA ALA A 22 6.66 -11.46 -12.19
C ALA A 22 5.19 -11.03 -12.23
N ARG A 23 4.48 -11.16 -11.09
CA ARG A 23 3.12 -10.68 -10.85
C ARG A 23 2.94 -10.41 -9.38
N SER A 24 2.22 -9.35 -9.04
CA SER A 24 1.87 -9.05 -7.66
C SER A 24 0.50 -8.40 -7.56
N TYR A 25 -0.17 -8.65 -6.45
CA TYR A 25 -1.38 -7.97 -6.07
C TYR A 25 -1.39 -7.74 -4.56
N VAL A 26 -1.37 -6.47 -4.18
CA VAL A 26 -1.61 -6.05 -2.81
C VAL A 26 -2.99 -5.39 -2.78
N PRO A 27 -3.96 -5.97 -2.06
CA PRO A 27 -5.33 -5.46 -2.02
C PRO A 27 -5.40 -4.09 -1.38
N MET A 28 -6.58 -3.48 -1.43
CA MET A 28 -6.83 -2.23 -0.71
C MET A 28 -6.44 -2.38 0.76
N HIS A 29 -5.40 -1.67 1.15
CA HIS A 29 -4.85 -1.60 2.50
C HIS A 29 -4.43 -0.18 2.82
N TRP A 30 -4.07 0.06 4.06
CA TRP A 30 -3.52 1.33 4.51
C TRP A 30 -2.53 1.08 5.65
N HIS A 31 -1.66 2.02 5.88
CA HIS A 31 -0.68 2.00 6.97
C HIS A 31 -0.37 3.42 7.43
N ASP A 32 0.29 3.56 8.55
CA ASP A 32 0.70 4.85 9.16
C ASP A 32 2.00 5.41 8.59
N ALA A 33 2.49 4.84 7.51
CA ALA A 33 3.75 5.24 6.89
C ALA A 33 3.51 6.07 5.63
N LEU A 34 4.41 7.03 5.37
CA LEU A 34 4.65 7.51 4.01
C LEU A 34 5.24 6.37 3.19
N GLU A 35 4.69 6.13 2.01
CA GLU A 35 5.20 5.09 1.12
C GLU A 35 5.68 5.70 -0.19
N LEU A 36 6.94 5.48 -0.50
CA LEU A 36 7.55 5.79 -1.78
C LEU A 36 7.68 4.51 -2.58
N ILE A 37 7.19 4.52 -3.84
CA ILE A 37 7.39 3.44 -4.80
C ILE A 37 8.05 4.03 -6.03
N TYR A 38 9.25 3.55 -6.38
CA TYR A 38 9.98 3.94 -7.56
C TYR A 38 10.16 2.74 -8.50
N ILE A 39 9.63 2.85 -9.71
CA ILE A 39 9.68 1.78 -10.72
C ILE A 39 11.00 1.85 -11.47
N LEU A 40 11.82 0.81 -11.37
CA LEU A 40 13.09 0.67 -12.10
C LEU A 40 12.88 0.06 -13.48
N SER A 41 12.00 -0.95 -13.57
CA SER A 41 11.61 -1.58 -14.85
C SER A 41 10.19 -2.14 -14.76
N GLY A 42 9.56 -2.37 -15.93
CA GLY A 42 8.18 -2.85 -16.00
C GLY A 42 7.15 -1.78 -15.62
N GLU A 43 6.03 -2.22 -15.06
CA GLU A 43 4.91 -1.34 -14.72
C GLU A 43 4.18 -1.77 -13.45
N LEU A 44 3.60 -0.80 -12.77
CA LEU A 44 2.79 -1.00 -11.57
C LEU A 44 1.54 -0.11 -11.63
N THR A 45 0.37 -0.69 -11.44
CA THR A 45 -0.84 0.07 -11.19
C THR A 45 -0.97 0.36 -9.71
N VAL A 46 -1.17 1.62 -9.34
CA VAL A 46 -1.51 2.07 -7.99
C VAL A 46 -2.93 2.64 -8.03
N GLU A 47 -3.79 2.12 -7.18
CA GLU A 47 -5.19 2.56 -7.08
C GLU A 47 -5.46 3.14 -5.70
N THR A 48 -6.14 4.29 -5.68
CA THR A 48 -6.75 4.86 -4.48
C THR A 48 -8.24 5.07 -4.73
N GLU A 49 -8.97 5.53 -3.72
CA GLU A 49 -10.38 5.93 -3.89
C GLU A 49 -10.63 6.87 -5.06
N GLN A 50 -9.73 7.84 -5.23
CA GLN A 50 -9.98 8.98 -6.09
C GLN A 50 -9.31 8.84 -7.46
N ARG A 51 -8.27 8.02 -7.57
CA ARG A 51 -7.42 7.98 -8.74
C ARG A 51 -6.73 6.63 -8.92
N ARG A 52 -6.50 6.28 -10.18
CA ARG A 52 -5.66 5.15 -10.60
C ARG A 52 -4.50 5.69 -11.42
N TRP A 53 -3.29 5.28 -11.07
CA TRP A 53 -2.08 5.56 -11.82
C TRP A 53 -1.52 4.27 -12.39
N GLN A 54 -1.06 4.32 -13.62
CA GLN A 54 -0.21 3.29 -14.19
C GLN A 54 1.21 3.83 -14.25
N LEU A 55 2.05 3.36 -13.35
CA LEU A 55 3.43 3.79 -13.24
C LEU A 55 4.30 2.95 -14.15
N HIS A 56 5.20 3.60 -14.86
CA HIS A 56 6.18 3.00 -15.75
C HIS A 56 7.60 3.20 -15.22
N ALA A 57 8.58 2.51 -15.82
CA ALA A 57 10.00 2.68 -15.48
C ALA A 57 10.40 4.16 -15.44
N GLY A 58 11.11 4.54 -14.41
CA GLY A 58 11.53 5.91 -14.14
C GLY A 58 10.52 6.77 -13.37
N GLN A 59 9.28 6.31 -13.16
CA GLN A 59 8.27 7.03 -12.37
C GLN A 59 8.31 6.64 -10.90
N CYS A 60 8.01 7.63 -10.05
CA CYS A 60 7.95 7.48 -8.60
C CYS A 60 6.65 8.08 -8.08
N ILE A 61 6.02 7.40 -7.14
CA ILE A 61 4.85 7.89 -6.40
C ILE A 61 5.14 7.95 -4.90
N CYS A 62 4.56 8.94 -4.24
CA CYS A 62 4.50 9.02 -2.77
C CYS A 62 3.04 8.89 -2.32
N ILE A 63 2.76 7.88 -1.53
CA ILE A 63 1.45 7.63 -0.93
C ILE A 63 1.49 8.16 0.50
N SER A 64 0.57 9.06 0.81
CA SER A 64 0.46 9.65 2.16
C SER A 64 0.01 8.60 3.18
N PRO A 65 0.38 8.77 4.47
CA PRO A 65 -0.11 7.93 5.54
C PRO A 65 -1.64 7.88 5.55
N TYR A 66 -2.18 6.71 5.88
CA TYR A 66 -3.63 6.46 6.01
C TYR A 66 -4.45 6.61 4.71
N VAL A 67 -3.80 6.70 3.56
CA VAL A 67 -4.49 6.61 2.26
C VAL A 67 -4.73 5.14 1.94
N LEU A 68 -6.00 4.77 1.77
CA LEU A 68 -6.37 3.43 1.31
C LEU A 68 -5.92 3.26 -0.15
N HIS A 69 -5.09 2.27 -0.40
CA HIS A 69 -4.54 2.02 -1.74
C HIS A 69 -4.33 0.54 -2.01
N ALA A 70 -4.28 0.19 -3.29
CA ALA A 70 -3.92 -1.14 -3.78
C ALA A 70 -2.80 -1.01 -4.82
N THR A 71 -1.98 -2.05 -4.95
CA THR A 71 -0.97 -2.13 -6.00
C THR A 71 -1.10 -3.42 -6.80
N ILE A 72 -0.95 -3.32 -8.13
CA ILE A 72 -1.15 -4.43 -9.05
C ILE A 72 -0.04 -4.40 -10.11
N SER A 73 0.70 -5.48 -10.25
CA SER A 73 1.62 -5.72 -11.35
C SER A 73 1.18 -6.98 -12.10
N LEU A 74 0.70 -6.82 -13.32
CA LEU A 74 0.22 -7.93 -14.14
C LEU A 74 1.33 -8.54 -15.02
N PHE A 75 2.31 -7.72 -15.41
CA PHE A 75 3.37 -8.09 -16.37
C PHE A 75 4.76 -8.08 -15.75
N GLY A 76 4.84 -7.90 -14.45
CA GLY A 76 6.07 -7.81 -13.69
C GLY A 76 6.64 -6.41 -13.61
N ASN A 77 7.38 -6.18 -12.54
CA ASN A 77 8.18 -4.97 -12.34
C ASN A 77 9.39 -5.24 -11.46
N THR A 78 10.33 -4.32 -11.53
CA THR A 78 11.37 -4.13 -10.52
C THR A 78 11.15 -2.77 -9.87
N ALA A 79 11.02 -2.73 -8.56
CA ALA A 79 10.72 -1.51 -7.84
C ALA A 79 11.54 -1.36 -6.55
N LEU A 80 11.73 -0.11 -6.14
CA LEU A 80 12.17 0.27 -4.80
C LEU A 80 10.97 0.74 -4.01
N LEU A 81 10.78 0.19 -2.84
CA LEU A 81 9.76 0.59 -1.89
C LEU A 81 10.44 1.11 -0.61
N LEU A 82 10.00 2.26 -0.14
CA LEU A 82 10.42 2.82 1.13
C LEU A 82 9.19 3.25 1.92
N GLN A 83 8.95 2.61 3.07
CA GLN A 83 7.90 2.98 4.01
C GLN A 83 8.52 3.66 5.23
N ILE A 84 8.06 4.88 5.54
CA ILE A 84 8.54 5.73 6.62
C ILE A 84 7.40 5.95 7.61
N PRO A 85 7.36 5.27 8.76
CA PRO A 85 6.36 5.48 9.80
C PRO A 85 6.40 6.92 10.31
N THR A 86 5.24 7.58 10.34
CA THR A 86 5.18 9.02 10.67
C THR A 86 5.10 9.31 12.16
N GLU A 87 4.71 8.34 12.99
CA GLU A 87 4.64 8.53 14.45
C GLU A 87 6.02 8.82 15.05
N GLU A 88 7.05 8.15 14.56
CA GLU A 88 8.41 8.28 15.05
C GLU A 88 9.10 9.58 14.63
N LEU A 89 8.68 10.15 13.50
CA LEU A 89 9.19 11.45 13.04
C LEU A 89 8.74 12.59 13.94
N GLY A 90 7.66 12.41 14.70
CA GLY A 90 7.19 13.36 15.69
C GLY A 90 8.17 13.64 16.83
N ASP A 91 9.14 12.75 17.06
CA ASP A 91 10.19 12.94 18.06
C ASP A 91 11.29 13.87 17.55
N PHE A 92 11.51 13.94 16.22
CA PHE A 92 12.47 14.86 15.59
C PHE A 92 11.86 16.27 15.38
N ALA A 93 10.59 16.34 15.00
CA ALA A 93 9.90 17.59 14.72
C ALA A 93 8.38 17.42 14.98
N PRO A 94 7.84 17.98 16.08
CA PRO A 94 6.41 17.86 16.41
C PRO A 94 5.48 18.35 15.29
N GLU A 95 5.92 19.29 14.48
CA GLU A 95 5.18 19.84 13.33
C GLU A 95 4.90 18.79 12.25
N THR A 96 5.63 17.68 12.22
CA THR A 96 5.42 16.59 11.24
C THR A 96 4.02 16.01 11.30
N ARG A 97 3.41 15.99 12.50
CA ARG A 97 2.06 15.47 12.74
C ARG A 97 0.95 16.33 12.12
N SER A 98 1.27 17.59 11.83
CA SER A 98 0.32 18.59 11.32
C SER A 98 0.50 18.90 9.84
N ARG A 99 1.06 17.96 9.07
CA ARG A 99 1.30 18.15 7.65
C ARG A 99 0.57 17.13 6.78
N GLN A 100 0.30 17.50 5.54
CA GLN A 100 -0.16 16.62 4.49
C GLN A 100 0.81 16.68 3.33
N PHE A 101 0.91 15.57 2.60
CA PHE A 101 1.83 15.47 1.47
C PHE A 101 1.08 15.68 0.15
N ILE A 102 1.72 16.40 -0.77
CA ILE A 102 1.23 16.66 -2.12
C ILE A 102 2.28 16.10 -3.07
N TRP A 103 1.91 15.05 -3.80
CA TRP A 103 2.76 14.43 -4.80
C TRP A 103 1.98 14.27 -6.09
N ASP A 104 2.51 14.82 -7.18
CA ASP A 104 1.93 14.68 -8.51
C ASP A 104 2.90 13.93 -9.44
N VAL A 105 2.55 12.69 -9.76
CA VAL A 105 3.35 11.81 -10.63
C VAL A 105 3.51 12.37 -12.04
N GLU A 106 2.50 13.12 -12.50
CA GLU A 106 2.41 13.68 -13.86
C GLU A 106 2.74 15.17 -13.90
N THR A 107 3.40 15.68 -12.83
CA THR A 107 3.69 17.11 -12.72
C THR A 107 4.52 17.63 -13.88
N THR A 108 4.11 18.77 -14.41
CA THR A 108 4.89 19.56 -15.38
C THR A 108 5.58 20.76 -14.73
N ASN A 109 5.42 20.94 -13.42
CA ASN A 109 6.08 22.00 -12.67
C ASN A 109 7.59 21.70 -12.54
N PRO A 110 8.50 22.55 -13.09
CA PRO A 110 9.93 22.26 -13.10
C PRO A 110 10.54 22.10 -11.70
N THR A 111 10.05 22.88 -10.72
CA THR A 111 10.54 22.80 -9.33
C THR A 111 10.17 21.46 -8.70
N MET A 112 8.93 21.04 -8.85
CA MET A 112 8.46 19.75 -8.34
C MET A 112 9.14 18.58 -9.05
N THR A 113 9.31 18.66 -10.37
CA THR A 113 10.06 17.64 -11.14
C THR A 113 11.49 17.51 -10.61
N ALA A 114 12.19 18.62 -10.39
CA ALA A 114 13.56 18.61 -9.84
C ALA A 114 13.60 18.02 -8.43
N ALA A 115 12.59 18.31 -7.60
CA ALA A 115 12.49 17.73 -6.26
C ALA A 115 12.24 16.20 -6.30
N ILE A 116 11.36 15.73 -7.19
CA ILE A 116 11.12 14.30 -7.42
C ILE A 116 12.41 13.60 -7.86
N GLU A 117 13.17 14.19 -8.78
CA GLU A 117 14.45 13.64 -9.23
C GLU A 117 15.47 13.52 -8.08
N ARG A 118 15.52 14.50 -7.16
CA ARG A 118 16.37 14.38 -5.96
C ARG A 118 15.98 13.19 -5.08
N VAL A 119 14.69 12.98 -4.85
CA VAL A 119 14.18 11.81 -4.08
C VAL A 119 14.56 10.51 -4.78
N LYS A 120 14.35 10.40 -6.10
CA LYS A 120 14.72 9.21 -6.90
C LYS A 120 16.22 8.91 -6.81
N GLN A 121 17.08 9.93 -6.89
CA GLN A 121 18.53 9.77 -6.75
C GLN A 121 18.91 9.21 -5.37
N LYS A 122 18.22 9.64 -4.29
CA LYS A 122 18.46 9.09 -2.95
C LYS A 122 17.98 7.64 -2.83
N LEU A 123 16.85 7.28 -3.43
CA LEU A 123 16.39 5.89 -3.49
C LEU A 123 17.39 4.99 -4.23
N LEU A 124 17.98 5.46 -5.35
CA LEU A 124 19.04 4.72 -6.07
C LEU A 124 20.31 4.58 -5.22
N GLN A 125 20.68 5.62 -4.44
CA GLN A 125 21.78 5.51 -3.49
C GLN A 125 21.49 4.48 -2.39
N MET A 126 20.23 4.39 -1.92
CA MET A 126 19.83 3.35 -0.96
C MET A 126 19.95 1.94 -1.58
N GLN A 127 19.55 1.76 -2.84
CA GLN A 127 19.70 0.49 -3.55
C GLN A 127 21.18 0.06 -3.61
N HIS A 128 22.06 0.97 -4.03
CA HIS A 128 23.49 0.67 -4.08
C HIS A 128 24.07 0.38 -2.69
N THR A 129 23.64 1.14 -1.67
CA THR A 129 24.10 0.95 -0.28
C THR A 129 23.59 -0.38 0.28
N ALA A 130 22.36 -0.77 0.00
CA ALA A 130 21.75 -2.01 0.48
C ALA A 130 22.52 -3.26 0.01
N SER A 131 23.08 -3.21 -1.20
CA SER A 131 23.91 -4.27 -1.80
C SER A 131 25.38 -4.22 -1.39
N SER A 132 25.78 -3.28 -0.51
CA SER A 132 27.17 -3.10 -0.10
C SER A 132 27.53 -3.99 1.09
N ASP A 133 28.74 -4.54 1.08
CA ASP A 133 29.34 -5.27 2.20
C ASP A 133 30.01 -4.34 3.25
N SER A 134 29.82 -3.02 3.15
CA SER A 134 30.41 -2.05 4.07
C SER A 134 29.90 -2.28 5.50
N PRO A 135 30.80 -2.30 6.50
CA PRO A 135 30.38 -2.40 7.91
C PRO A 135 29.62 -1.15 8.38
N PHE A 136 29.62 -0.06 7.60
CA PHE A 136 28.91 1.19 7.87
C PHE A 136 27.63 1.33 7.04
N ARG A 137 27.19 0.26 6.35
CA ARG A 137 26.00 0.25 5.51
C ARG A 137 24.77 0.81 6.23
N ASP A 138 24.52 0.36 7.45
CA ASP A 138 23.30 0.75 8.19
C ASP A 138 23.33 2.24 8.60
N ILE A 139 24.51 2.79 8.92
CA ILE A 139 24.65 4.24 9.15
C ILE A 139 24.33 5.02 7.86
N ARG A 140 24.84 4.55 6.72
CA ARG A 140 24.55 5.21 5.43
C ARG A 140 23.08 5.12 5.06
N MET A 141 22.44 3.97 5.29
CA MET A 141 20.99 3.78 5.07
C MET A 141 20.19 4.74 5.94
N ALA A 142 20.50 4.90 7.23
CA ALA A 142 19.85 5.85 8.12
C ALA A 142 20.06 7.31 7.67
N SER A 143 21.26 7.67 7.24
CA SER A 143 21.53 9.00 6.66
C SER A 143 20.65 9.30 5.45
N LEU A 144 20.57 8.37 4.50
CA LEU A 144 19.73 8.51 3.30
C LEU A 144 18.24 8.58 3.63
N LEU A 145 17.78 7.81 4.62
CA LEU A 145 16.41 7.88 5.12
C LEU A 145 16.08 9.29 5.63
N LEU A 146 16.94 9.87 6.46
CA LEU A 146 16.75 11.23 6.98
C LEU A 146 16.80 12.30 5.86
N GLU A 147 17.70 12.14 4.89
CA GLU A 147 17.76 13.04 3.73
C GLU A 147 16.47 12.98 2.89
N ILE A 148 15.93 11.79 2.61
CA ILE A 148 14.64 11.61 1.92
C ILE A 148 13.51 12.21 2.74
N THR A 149 13.46 11.92 4.03
CA THR A 149 12.46 12.46 4.94
C THR A 149 12.47 13.98 4.93
N TYR A 150 13.63 14.60 5.03
CA TYR A 150 13.77 16.05 4.94
C TYR A 150 13.22 16.59 3.61
N LEU A 151 13.59 16.00 2.47
CA LEU A 151 13.08 16.40 1.16
C LEU A 151 11.56 16.30 1.07
N LEU A 152 10.97 15.23 1.59
CA LEU A 152 9.52 15.03 1.58
C LEU A 152 8.80 16.12 2.38
N TYR A 153 9.31 16.45 3.57
CA TYR A 153 8.69 17.48 4.40
C TYR A 153 8.89 18.89 3.82
N GLU A 154 10.08 19.22 3.34
CA GLU A 154 10.42 20.55 2.84
C GLU A 154 9.70 20.86 1.52
N GLU A 155 9.74 19.93 0.56
CA GLU A 155 9.34 20.18 -0.82
C GLU A 155 7.91 19.72 -1.14
N PHE A 156 7.40 18.71 -0.41
CA PHE A 156 6.14 18.04 -0.76
C PHE A 156 5.09 18.13 0.32
N SER A 157 5.31 18.85 1.42
CA SER A 157 4.33 18.93 2.49
C SER A 157 3.80 20.32 2.72
N CYS A 158 2.55 20.41 3.16
CA CYS A 158 1.92 21.66 3.60
C CYS A 158 1.18 21.49 4.93
N PRO A 159 1.07 22.57 5.73
CA PRO A 159 0.37 22.52 7.01
C PRO A 159 -1.11 22.18 6.85
N VAL A 160 -1.66 21.48 7.82
CA VAL A 160 -3.10 21.27 7.96
C VAL A 160 -3.63 21.93 9.23
N THR A 161 -4.92 22.27 9.26
CA THR A 161 -5.55 22.89 10.43
C THR A 161 -5.69 21.89 11.59
N GLU A 162 -5.58 22.33 12.83
CA GLU A 162 -5.72 21.50 14.03
C GLU A 162 -7.04 20.70 14.06
N GLY A 163 -8.15 21.31 13.66
CA GLY A 163 -9.44 20.63 13.58
C GLY A 163 -9.46 19.47 12.58
N SER A 164 -8.67 19.56 11.51
CA SER A 164 -8.54 18.46 10.54
C SER A 164 -7.65 17.34 11.09
N ILE A 165 -6.61 17.66 11.87
CA ILE A 165 -5.74 16.69 12.53
C ILE A 165 -6.54 15.81 13.50
N PHE A 166 -7.29 16.45 14.42
CA PHE A 166 -8.11 15.72 15.39
C PHE A 166 -9.15 14.81 14.72
N ARG A 167 -9.80 15.28 13.65
CA ARG A 167 -10.77 14.49 12.89
C ARG A 167 -10.12 13.31 12.20
N ARG A 168 -8.95 13.52 11.57
CA ARG A 168 -8.17 12.47 10.93
C ARG A 168 -7.76 11.39 11.91
N GLU A 169 -7.20 11.79 13.07
CA GLU A 169 -6.76 10.85 14.09
C GLU A 169 -7.92 10.00 14.64
N LYS A 170 -9.06 10.61 14.94
CA LYS A 170 -10.25 9.90 15.39
C LYS A 170 -10.77 8.91 14.31
N ASN A 171 -10.78 9.32 13.05
CA ASN A 171 -11.22 8.46 11.95
C ASN A 171 -10.23 7.33 11.71
N ARG A 172 -8.93 7.59 11.81
CA ARG A 172 -7.86 6.61 11.75
C ARG A 172 -8.07 5.48 12.75
N GLN A 173 -8.22 5.81 14.04
CA GLN A 173 -8.43 4.82 15.10
C GLN A 173 -9.68 3.95 14.83
N ARG A 174 -10.75 4.57 14.35
CA ARG A 174 -11.96 3.84 13.96
C ARG A 174 -11.75 2.91 12.79
N LEU A 175 -11.08 3.39 11.74
CA LEU A 175 -10.76 2.55 10.57
C LEU A 175 -9.85 1.40 10.95
N SER A 176 -8.79 1.64 11.75
CA SER A 176 -7.92 0.59 12.27
C SER A 176 -8.71 -0.53 12.95
N ALA A 177 -9.66 -0.17 13.81
CA ALA A 177 -10.47 -1.16 14.53
C ALA A 177 -11.31 -2.02 13.58
N VAL A 178 -11.94 -1.41 12.56
CA VAL A 178 -12.73 -2.14 11.56
C VAL A 178 -11.86 -3.04 10.68
N ILE A 179 -10.70 -2.54 10.26
CA ILE A 179 -9.77 -3.30 9.42
C ILE A 179 -9.22 -4.50 10.19
N ALA A 180 -8.74 -4.30 11.43
CA ALA A 180 -8.27 -5.37 12.29
C ALA A 180 -9.37 -6.44 12.53
N TYR A 181 -10.61 -6.00 12.75
CA TYR A 181 -11.75 -6.90 12.86
C TYR A 181 -11.95 -7.71 11.57
N THR A 182 -11.89 -7.03 10.42
CA THR A 182 -12.06 -7.69 9.10
C THR A 182 -10.96 -8.71 8.86
N GLU A 183 -9.70 -8.38 9.14
CA GLU A 183 -8.55 -9.27 8.98
C GLU A 183 -8.62 -10.50 9.89
N ALA A 184 -9.18 -10.35 11.09
CA ALA A 184 -9.37 -11.46 12.02
C ALA A 184 -10.51 -12.40 11.60
N HIS A 185 -11.58 -11.86 10.98
CA HIS A 185 -12.84 -12.57 10.75
C HIS A 185 -13.22 -12.76 9.27
N TYR A 186 -12.40 -12.31 8.30
CA TYR A 186 -12.76 -12.29 6.87
C TYR A 186 -13.23 -13.63 6.29
N ARG A 187 -12.82 -14.75 6.90
CA ARG A 187 -13.22 -16.10 6.50
C ARG A 187 -14.66 -16.42 6.87
N GLU A 188 -15.19 -15.71 7.85
CA GLU A 188 -16.53 -15.90 8.38
C GLU A 188 -17.57 -15.11 7.56
N ASN A 189 -18.83 -15.42 7.75
CA ASN A 189 -19.91 -14.61 7.18
C ASN A 189 -20.13 -13.35 8.03
N ILE A 190 -19.35 -12.31 7.79
CA ILE A 190 -19.47 -11.02 8.50
C ILE A 190 -20.75 -10.33 8.05
N ALA A 191 -21.68 -10.13 8.99
CA ALA A 191 -22.82 -9.24 8.74
C ALA A 191 -22.37 -7.78 8.89
N LEU A 192 -23.00 -6.88 8.14
CA LEU A 192 -22.72 -5.45 8.23
C LEU A 192 -22.93 -4.87 9.63
N SER A 193 -23.89 -5.44 10.38
CA SER A 193 -24.14 -5.10 11.79
C SER A 193 -22.94 -5.40 12.70
N ASP A 194 -22.20 -6.48 12.42
CA ASP A 194 -21.09 -6.91 13.25
C ASP A 194 -19.89 -5.97 13.06
N ALA A 195 -19.61 -5.61 11.80
CA ALA A 195 -18.60 -4.59 11.49
C ALA A 195 -18.97 -3.22 12.08
N ALA A 196 -20.23 -2.82 12.02
CA ALA A 196 -20.71 -1.56 12.59
C ALA A 196 -20.61 -1.54 14.12
N ALA A 197 -20.83 -2.69 14.76
CA ALA A 197 -20.75 -2.86 16.23
C ALA A 197 -19.32 -2.59 16.76
N THR A 198 -18.26 -2.83 15.97
CA THR A 198 -16.87 -2.52 16.36
C THR A 198 -16.67 -1.03 16.67
N LEU A 199 -17.48 -0.18 16.06
CA LEU A 199 -17.46 1.28 16.23
C LEU A 199 -18.63 1.82 17.05
N HIS A 200 -19.46 0.95 17.63
CA HIS A 200 -20.72 1.31 18.29
C HIS A 200 -21.63 2.18 17.40
N MET A 201 -21.66 1.87 16.09
CA MET A 201 -22.44 2.62 15.09
C MET A 201 -23.64 1.83 14.59
N HIS A 202 -24.70 2.55 14.20
CA HIS A 202 -25.77 1.96 13.42
C HIS A 202 -25.25 1.58 12.01
N PRO A 203 -25.65 0.44 11.38
CA PRO A 203 -25.14 0.00 10.09
C PRO A 203 -25.15 1.06 8.98
N ASN A 204 -26.23 1.84 8.87
CA ASN A 204 -26.30 2.90 7.85
C ASN A 204 -25.27 4.02 8.07
N SER A 205 -25.03 4.40 9.34
CA SER A 205 -24.02 5.40 9.70
C SER A 205 -22.61 4.87 9.47
N PHE A 206 -22.40 3.59 9.75
CA PHE A 206 -21.15 2.89 9.49
C PHE A 206 -20.86 2.82 7.97
N CYS A 207 -21.83 2.44 7.13
CA CYS A 207 -21.66 2.41 5.68
C CYS A 207 -21.20 3.77 5.13
N ARG A 208 -21.85 4.85 5.58
CA ARG A 208 -21.50 6.21 5.16
C ARG A 208 -20.10 6.57 5.66
N PHE A 209 -19.82 6.36 6.96
CA PHE A 209 -18.51 6.61 7.56
C PHE A 209 -17.40 5.87 6.81
N PHE A 210 -17.57 4.56 6.59
CA PHE A 210 -16.56 3.74 5.93
C PHE A 210 -16.32 4.25 4.51
N LYS A 211 -17.37 4.46 3.71
CA LYS A 211 -17.27 4.96 2.35
C LYS A 211 -16.68 6.37 2.27
N GLU A 212 -17.03 7.29 3.18
CA GLU A 212 -16.48 8.65 3.20
C GLU A 212 -14.99 8.68 3.55
N ASN A 213 -14.48 7.69 4.29
CA ASN A 213 -13.08 7.65 4.70
C ASN A 213 -12.19 6.69 3.88
N THR A 214 -12.79 5.78 3.11
CA THR A 214 -12.06 4.78 2.32
C THR A 214 -12.39 4.81 0.83
N GLY A 215 -13.51 5.48 0.44
CA GLY A 215 -14.05 5.57 -0.90
C GLY A 215 -14.79 4.34 -1.39
N VAL A 216 -14.57 3.23 -0.78
CA VAL A 216 -15.22 1.97 -1.15
C VAL A 216 -16.26 1.56 -0.10
N THR A 217 -17.23 0.75 -0.49
CA THR A 217 -18.15 0.17 0.50
C THR A 217 -17.43 -0.91 1.32
N TYR A 218 -17.87 -1.12 2.57
CA TYR A 218 -17.29 -2.15 3.44
C TYR A 218 -17.33 -3.55 2.82
N LEU A 219 -18.44 -3.92 2.16
CA LEU A 219 -18.56 -5.22 1.51
C LEU A 219 -17.60 -5.37 0.33
N ASN A 220 -17.35 -4.28 -0.40
CA ASN A 220 -16.37 -4.30 -1.48
C ASN A 220 -14.95 -4.48 -0.91
N TYR A 221 -14.61 -3.75 0.14
CA TYR A 221 -13.34 -3.91 0.87
C TYR A 221 -13.14 -5.36 1.36
N LEU A 222 -14.14 -5.95 2.02
CA LEU A 222 -14.09 -7.33 2.50
C LEU A 222 -13.85 -8.33 1.36
N ASN A 223 -14.57 -8.15 0.24
CA ASN A 223 -14.44 -9.05 -0.91
C ASN A 223 -13.08 -8.89 -1.61
N GLU A 224 -12.54 -7.65 -1.73
CA GLU A 224 -11.19 -7.41 -2.25
C GLU A 224 -10.12 -8.04 -1.34
N TYR A 225 -10.28 -7.94 -0.02
CA TYR A 225 -9.39 -8.59 0.93
C TYR A 225 -9.42 -10.12 0.78
N ARG A 226 -10.61 -10.72 0.65
CA ARG A 226 -10.76 -12.16 0.36
C ARG A 226 -10.13 -12.55 -0.97
N LEU A 227 -10.34 -11.73 -2.00
CA LEU A 227 -9.79 -11.95 -3.34
C LEU A 227 -8.26 -12.01 -3.31
N SER A 228 -7.61 -11.15 -2.53
CA SER A 228 -6.16 -11.18 -2.38
C SER A 228 -5.67 -12.46 -1.73
N LYS A 229 -6.38 -12.95 -0.71
CA LYS A 229 -6.03 -14.21 -0.03
C LYS A 229 -6.25 -15.42 -0.93
N VAL A 230 -7.29 -15.38 -1.77
CA VAL A 230 -7.50 -16.40 -2.82
C VAL A 230 -6.39 -16.33 -3.86
N HIS A 231 -5.98 -15.14 -4.30
CA HIS A 231 -4.87 -14.97 -5.24
C HIS A 231 -3.56 -15.50 -4.64
N GLU A 232 -3.24 -15.17 -3.41
CA GLU A 232 -2.05 -15.66 -2.70
C GLU A 232 -2.00 -17.20 -2.70
N ASP A 233 -3.06 -17.89 -2.25
CA ASP A 233 -3.12 -19.35 -2.26
C ASP A 233 -3.13 -19.94 -3.68
N LEU A 234 -3.76 -19.26 -4.63
CA LEU A 234 -3.81 -19.72 -6.03
C LEU A 234 -2.43 -19.80 -6.68
N VAL A 235 -1.53 -18.87 -6.36
CA VAL A 235 -0.19 -18.79 -6.93
C VAL A 235 0.86 -19.56 -6.12
N THR A 236 0.62 -19.78 -4.82
CA THR A 236 1.59 -20.41 -3.91
C THR A 236 1.28 -21.88 -3.60
N THR A 237 0.07 -22.38 -3.94
CA THR A 237 -0.35 -23.74 -3.62
C THR A 237 -0.98 -24.45 -4.83
N ASP A 238 -1.02 -25.78 -4.76
CA ASP A 238 -1.73 -26.65 -5.71
C ASP A 238 -3.18 -26.99 -5.30
N ALA A 239 -3.69 -26.39 -4.22
CA ALA A 239 -5.04 -26.64 -3.73
C ALA A 239 -6.11 -26.37 -4.80
N ALA A 240 -7.19 -27.13 -4.79
CA ALA A 240 -8.27 -26.93 -5.74
C ALA A 240 -8.96 -25.57 -5.52
N LEU A 241 -9.39 -24.90 -6.61
CA LEU A 241 -9.98 -23.58 -6.51
C LEU A 241 -11.16 -23.49 -5.54
N HIS A 242 -12.01 -24.53 -5.51
CA HIS A 242 -13.16 -24.55 -4.60
C HIS A 242 -12.74 -24.59 -3.13
N GLU A 243 -11.69 -25.34 -2.78
CA GLU A 243 -11.13 -25.39 -1.42
C GLU A 243 -10.55 -24.04 -1.00
N ILE A 244 -9.84 -23.38 -1.93
CA ILE A 244 -9.30 -22.02 -1.70
C ILE A 244 -10.44 -21.03 -1.44
N LEU A 245 -11.50 -21.05 -2.25
CA LEU A 245 -12.64 -20.16 -2.08
C LEU A 245 -13.37 -20.37 -0.75
N GLU A 246 -13.60 -21.62 -0.37
CA GLU A 246 -14.20 -21.98 0.90
C GLU A 246 -13.33 -21.52 2.09
N LYS A 247 -12.03 -21.81 2.03
CA LYS A 247 -11.03 -21.36 3.03
C LYS A 247 -11.05 -19.86 3.28
N HIS A 248 -11.28 -19.06 2.23
CA HIS A 248 -11.27 -17.60 2.30
C HIS A 248 -12.66 -16.96 2.34
N GLY A 249 -13.71 -17.75 2.59
CA GLY A 249 -15.06 -17.24 2.84
C GLY A 249 -15.77 -16.67 1.60
N PHE A 250 -15.36 -17.09 0.38
CA PHE A 250 -16.11 -16.79 -0.84
C PHE A 250 -17.25 -17.76 -1.05
N THR A 251 -18.47 -17.39 -0.66
CA THR A 251 -19.68 -18.19 -0.87
C THR A 251 -20.33 -17.96 -2.23
N ASN A 252 -20.10 -16.81 -2.86
CA ASN A 252 -20.67 -16.44 -4.15
C ASN A 252 -19.64 -16.60 -5.28
N TYR A 253 -19.63 -17.76 -5.92
CA TYR A 253 -18.70 -18.07 -7.03
C TYR A 253 -18.85 -17.14 -8.24
N LYS A 254 -20.07 -16.67 -8.55
CA LYS A 254 -20.31 -15.75 -9.68
C LYS A 254 -19.67 -14.40 -9.39
N LEU A 255 -19.83 -13.89 -8.18
CA LEU A 255 -19.18 -12.63 -7.75
C LEU A 255 -17.66 -12.76 -7.81
N PHE A 256 -17.12 -13.86 -7.25
CA PHE A 256 -15.68 -14.12 -7.30
C PHE A 256 -15.14 -14.10 -8.74
N ARG A 257 -15.75 -14.84 -9.65
CA ARG A 257 -15.32 -14.87 -11.06
C ARG A 257 -15.32 -13.49 -11.72
N HIS A 258 -16.36 -12.71 -11.44
CA HIS A 258 -16.45 -11.34 -11.95
C HIS A 258 -15.32 -10.47 -11.43
N MET A 259 -15.13 -10.42 -10.11
CA MET A 259 -14.05 -9.66 -9.47
C MET A 259 -12.66 -10.10 -9.93
N PHE A 260 -12.44 -11.41 -10.02
CA PHE A 260 -11.15 -11.96 -10.47
C PHE A 260 -10.84 -11.56 -11.92
N ALA A 261 -11.82 -11.69 -12.83
CA ALA A 261 -11.65 -11.31 -14.24
C ALA A 261 -11.46 -9.79 -14.41
N GLU A 262 -12.18 -8.99 -13.64
CA GLU A 262 -12.04 -7.53 -13.65
C GLU A 262 -10.66 -7.09 -13.13
N ARG A 263 -10.17 -7.75 -12.07
CA ARG A 263 -8.91 -7.39 -11.42
C ARG A 263 -7.67 -7.88 -12.18
N PHE A 264 -7.70 -9.10 -12.68
CA PHE A 264 -6.53 -9.77 -13.26
C PHE A 264 -6.58 -9.96 -14.79
N HIS A 265 -7.69 -9.60 -15.43
CA HIS A 265 -7.92 -9.73 -16.87
C HIS A 265 -7.72 -11.17 -17.40
N THR A 266 -7.85 -12.18 -16.53
CA THR A 266 -7.69 -13.60 -16.83
C THR A 266 -8.59 -14.45 -15.95
N THR A 267 -8.53 -15.77 -16.10
CA THR A 267 -9.24 -16.71 -15.23
C THR A 267 -8.28 -17.35 -14.22
N PRO A 268 -8.76 -17.82 -13.05
CA PRO A 268 -7.90 -18.49 -12.07
C PRO A 268 -7.12 -19.69 -12.65
N GLY A 269 -7.76 -20.49 -13.52
CA GLY A 269 -7.11 -21.63 -14.17
C GLY A 269 -5.96 -21.19 -15.09
N ARG A 270 -6.20 -20.22 -15.97
CA ARG A 270 -5.16 -19.68 -16.85
C ARG A 270 -4.02 -19.03 -16.08
N MET A 271 -4.33 -18.26 -15.04
CA MET A 271 -3.29 -17.67 -14.19
C MET A 271 -2.38 -18.74 -13.60
N ARG A 272 -2.94 -19.85 -13.09
CA ARG A 272 -2.15 -20.96 -12.53
C ARG A 272 -1.29 -21.65 -13.59
N GLU A 273 -1.81 -21.83 -14.82
CA GLU A 273 -1.06 -22.40 -15.94
C GLU A 273 0.12 -21.52 -16.37
N GLU A 274 -0.04 -20.21 -16.36
CA GLU A 274 1.00 -19.25 -16.76
C GLU A 274 2.12 -19.07 -15.70
N LEU A 275 1.88 -19.49 -14.46
CA LEU A 275 2.85 -19.41 -13.36
C LEU A 275 3.63 -20.72 -13.13
N ARG A 276 3.27 -21.81 -13.82
CA ARG A 276 3.96 -23.10 -13.83
C ARG A 276 4.96 -23.17 -14.97
#